data_6cb0da6f859217c3c8380746391df03c
#
_entry.id   6cb0da6f859217c3c8380746391df03c
#
_cell.length_a   1.000
_cell.length_b   1.000
_cell.length_c   1.000
_cell.angle_alpha   90.00
_cell.angle_beta   90.00
_cell.angle_gamma   90.00
#
_symmetry.space_group_name_H-M   'P 1'
#
loop_
_entity.id
_entity.type
_entity.pdbx_description
1 polymer ?
#
loop_
_entity_poly.entity_id
_entity_poly.type
_entity_poly.pdbx_seq_one_letter_code
_entity_poly.pdbx_strand_id
1 'polypeptide(L)'
;GQITLHLTVKSSENKGILSAQVLDYGEKKRFKDVPSVLDLYAIDNGRNFSREALKELPFTKAKERVITKGVLNLQNRTDLLTIEDIPANEWMTIDFTLQPSIYKLEKGDTLRVLLYTTDFEHTIRDNSNYILTVDLDKSNLEIPIENNVGL
;
A
#
# COMPACT_ATOMS: atom_id res chain seq x y z
N GLY A 1 -3.07 -11.64 -4.77
CA GLY A 1 -4.45 -11.17 -4.49
C GLY A 1 -4.51 -9.69 -4.20
N GLN A 2 -5.71 -9.20 -3.90
CA GLN A 2 -5.95 -7.81 -3.49
C GLN A 2 -6.35 -7.77 -2.02
N ILE A 3 -5.71 -6.91 -1.26
CA ILE A 3 -6.05 -6.67 0.14
C ILE A 3 -7.10 -5.55 0.18
N THR A 4 -8.16 -5.75 0.96
CA THR A 4 -9.20 -4.74 1.16
C THR A 4 -9.25 -4.31 2.62
N LEU A 5 -9.25 -3.01 2.83
CA LEU A 5 -9.45 -2.37 4.13
C LEU A 5 -10.91 -1.95 4.23
N HIS A 6 -11.62 -2.50 5.22
CA HIS A 6 -12.97 -2.08 5.58
C HIS A 6 -12.84 -1.11 6.75
N LEU A 7 -12.98 0.18 6.47
CA LEU A 7 -12.67 1.22 7.45
C LEU A 7 -13.93 2.02 7.82
N THR A 8 -14.03 2.32 9.09
CA THR A 8 -14.94 3.35 9.60
C THR A 8 -14.14 4.61 9.84
N VAL A 9 -14.42 5.65 9.05
CA VAL A 9 -13.65 6.89 9.04
C VAL A 9 -14.53 8.12 9.18
N LYS A 10 -13.94 9.20 9.63
CA LYS A 10 -14.57 10.51 9.75
C LYS A 10 -13.58 11.59 9.32
N SER A 11 -14.01 12.50 8.45
CA SER A 11 -13.23 13.70 8.09
C SER A 11 -13.79 14.92 8.81
N SER A 12 -12.91 15.81 9.23
CA SER A 12 -13.33 17.12 9.79
C SER A 12 -13.93 18.06 8.74
N GLU A 13 -13.69 17.77 7.47
CA GLU A 13 -14.12 18.56 6.31
C GLU A 13 -14.89 17.69 5.32
N ASN A 14 -15.51 18.34 4.32
CA ASN A 14 -16.22 17.65 3.23
C ASN A 14 -15.30 17.02 2.18
N LYS A 15 -14.07 16.70 2.53
CA LYS A 15 -13.05 16.10 1.69
C LYS A 15 -12.08 15.26 2.51
N GLY A 16 -11.28 14.46 1.84
CA GLY A 16 -10.22 13.70 2.46
C GLY A 16 -9.55 12.76 1.46
N ILE A 17 -8.25 12.62 1.57
CA ILE A 17 -7.47 11.62 0.86
C ILE A 17 -6.87 10.70 1.91
N LEU A 18 -7.04 9.41 1.72
CA LEU A 18 -6.49 8.38 2.56
C LEU A 18 -5.53 7.52 1.75
N SER A 19 -4.31 7.43 2.20
CA SER A 19 -3.31 6.50 1.68
C SER A 19 -3.10 5.37 2.66
N ALA A 20 -2.86 4.17 2.13
CA ALA A 20 -2.58 3.00 2.93
C ALA A 20 -1.40 2.20 2.36
N GLN A 21 -0.62 1.60 3.25
CA GLN A 21 0.39 0.61 2.92
C GLN A 21 0.25 -0.60 3.83
N VAL A 22 0.42 -1.78 3.27
CA VAL A 22 0.62 -3.01 4.04
C VAL A 22 2.08 -3.41 3.92
N LEU A 23 2.70 -3.63 5.05
CA LEU A 23 4.14 -3.84 5.18
C LEU A 23 4.41 -5.20 5.84
N ASP A 24 5.43 -5.91 5.33
CA ASP A 24 6.11 -6.96 6.08
C ASP A 24 7.12 -6.27 7.01
N TYR A 25 6.86 -6.32 8.31
CA TYR A 25 7.63 -5.62 9.33
C TYR A 25 8.50 -6.58 10.15
N GLY A 26 9.71 -6.14 10.44
CA GLY A 26 10.71 -6.87 11.20
C GLY A 26 12.05 -6.88 10.46
N GLU A 27 13.17 -6.77 11.20
CA GLU A 27 14.49 -6.75 10.59
C GLU A 27 14.87 -8.12 10.02
N LYS A 28 15.02 -8.20 8.70
CA LYS A 28 15.51 -9.39 8.00
C LYS A 28 16.19 -9.04 6.67
N LYS A 29 16.87 -10.02 6.07
CA LYS A 29 17.40 -9.85 4.71
C LYS A 29 16.26 -9.85 3.70
N ARG A 30 16.17 -8.79 2.90
CA ARG A 30 15.20 -8.63 1.83
C ARG A 30 15.89 -8.23 0.54
N PHE A 31 15.24 -8.47 -0.60
CA PHE A 31 15.69 -7.87 -1.85
C PHE A 31 15.66 -6.35 -1.73
N LYS A 32 16.65 -5.71 -2.31
CA LYS A 32 16.67 -4.26 -2.44
C LYS A 32 15.52 -3.82 -3.37
N ASP A 33 14.75 -2.81 -2.97
CA ASP A 33 13.54 -2.39 -3.71
C ASP A 33 13.82 -1.88 -5.13
N VAL A 34 14.98 -1.25 -5.32
CA VAL A 34 15.45 -0.86 -6.64
C VAL A 34 16.85 -1.44 -6.79
N PRO A 35 17.01 -2.55 -7.49
CA PRO A 35 18.35 -3.05 -7.81
C PRO A 35 19.00 -2.06 -8.78
N SER A 36 19.95 -1.28 -8.29
CA SER A 36 20.71 -0.34 -9.10
C SER A 36 21.38 -1.02 -10.32
N VAL A 37 21.61 -2.32 -10.22
CA VAL A 37 22.10 -3.16 -11.31
C VAL A 37 21.06 -3.32 -12.43
N LEU A 38 19.78 -3.41 -12.10
CA LEU A 38 18.69 -3.48 -13.10
C LEU A 38 18.57 -2.17 -13.88
N ASP A 39 18.71 -1.04 -13.20
CA ASP A 39 18.69 0.28 -13.85
C ASP A 39 19.88 0.45 -14.80
N LEU A 40 21.06 0.03 -14.38
CA LEU A 40 22.27 0.17 -15.17
C LEU A 40 22.22 -0.66 -16.46
N TYR A 41 21.75 -1.89 -16.39
CA TYR A 41 21.69 -2.79 -17.56
C TYR A 41 20.47 -2.55 -18.44
N ALA A 42 19.35 -2.12 -17.89
CA ALA A 42 18.13 -1.86 -18.65
C ALA A 42 18.13 -0.50 -19.34
N ILE A 43 18.70 0.53 -18.72
CA ILE A 43 18.66 1.91 -19.20
C ILE A 43 19.89 2.26 -20.02
N ASP A 44 21.09 1.96 -19.50
CA ASP A 44 22.33 2.45 -20.12
C ASP A 44 22.80 1.63 -21.34
N ASN A 45 22.45 0.37 -21.44
CA ASN A 45 22.99 -0.50 -22.46
C ASN A 45 22.00 -0.96 -23.53
N GLY A 46 20.70 -0.68 -23.37
CA GLY A 46 19.66 -1.13 -24.31
C GLY A 46 19.69 -2.64 -24.57
N ARG A 47 20.32 -3.40 -23.69
CA ARG A 47 20.49 -4.85 -23.80
C ARG A 47 19.40 -5.56 -23.02
N ASN A 48 18.92 -6.66 -23.57
CA ASN A 48 18.06 -7.58 -22.84
C ASN A 48 18.75 -8.06 -21.57
N PHE A 49 17.99 -8.20 -20.49
CA PHE A 49 18.46 -8.77 -19.24
C PHE A 49 19.19 -10.09 -19.48
N SER A 50 20.43 -10.18 -19.03
CA SER A 50 21.07 -11.47 -18.92
C SER A 50 20.53 -12.23 -17.69
N ARG A 51 20.35 -13.53 -17.81
CA ARG A 51 19.93 -14.38 -16.66
C ARG A 51 20.87 -14.27 -15.47
N GLU A 52 22.13 -13.95 -15.71
CA GLU A 52 23.17 -13.77 -14.69
C GLU A 52 22.92 -12.53 -13.84
N ALA A 53 22.51 -11.43 -14.45
CA ALA A 53 22.20 -10.19 -13.72
C ALA A 53 21.06 -10.37 -12.72
N LEU A 54 20.08 -11.25 -12.99
CA LEU A 54 18.99 -11.59 -12.08
C LEU A 54 19.42 -12.47 -10.90
N LYS A 55 20.54 -13.21 -11.04
CA LYS A 55 21.08 -14.04 -9.95
C LYS A 55 21.80 -13.21 -8.89
N GLU A 56 22.21 -12.01 -9.22
CA GLU A 56 22.98 -11.12 -8.35
C GLU A 56 22.12 -10.02 -7.71
N LEU A 57 20.79 -10.20 -7.64
CA LEU A 57 19.95 -9.24 -6.97
C LEU A 57 20.42 -9.05 -5.52
N PRO A 58 20.82 -7.83 -5.14
CA PRO A 58 21.41 -7.60 -3.85
C PRO A 58 20.35 -7.74 -2.75
N PHE A 59 20.70 -8.55 -1.74
CA PHE A 59 19.96 -8.58 -0.49
C PHE A 59 20.53 -7.52 0.45
N THR A 60 19.67 -6.82 1.14
CA THR A 60 20.05 -5.92 2.21
C THR A 60 19.23 -6.21 3.47
N LYS A 61 19.78 -5.86 4.63
CA LYS A 61 18.96 -5.83 5.84
C LYS A 61 18.03 -4.63 5.79
N ALA A 62 16.75 -4.89 5.94
CA ALA A 62 15.73 -3.86 6.02
C ALA A 62 14.77 -4.16 7.16
N LYS A 63 14.27 -3.10 7.81
CA LYS A 63 13.29 -3.22 8.90
C LYS A 63 11.90 -3.56 8.41
N GLU A 64 11.61 -3.23 7.17
CA GLU A 64 10.29 -3.42 6.59
C GLU A 64 10.35 -3.48 5.07
N ARG A 65 9.31 -4.00 4.47
CA ARG A 65 9.08 -3.97 3.03
C ARG A 65 7.61 -3.72 2.75
N VAL A 66 7.33 -2.80 1.85
CA VAL A 66 5.96 -2.57 1.34
C VAL A 66 5.53 -3.77 0.50
N ILE A 67 4.42 -4.39 0.89
CA ILE A 67 3.76 -5.48 0.15
C ILE A 67 2.83 -4.90 -0.90
N THR A 68 2.00 -3.94 -0.49
CA THR A 68 1.05 -3.26 -1.35
C THR A 68 0.70 -1.89 -0.79
N LYS A 69 0.19 -1.04 -1.66
CA LYS A 69 -0.23 0.32 -1.32
C LYS A 69 -1.47 0.72 -2.11
N GLY A 70 -2.12 1.78 -1.68
CA GLY A 70 -3.23 2.39 -2.39
C GLY A 70 -3.52 3.80 -1.89
N VAL A 71 -4.26 4.55 -2.69
CA VAL A 71 -4.73 5.90 -2.40
C VAL A 71 -6.21 5.96 -2.72
N LEU A 72 -6.99 6.53 -1.82
CA LEU A 72 -8.43 6.74 -1.99
C LEU A 72 -8.78 8.19 -1.69
N ASN A 73 -9.39 8.86 -2.66
CA ASN A 73 -10.12 10.08 -2.39
C ASN A 73 -11.51 9.71 -1.85
N LEU A 74 -11.83 10.13 -0.65
CA LEU A 74 -13.11 9.80 -0.01
C LEU A 74 -14.34 10.30 -0.79
N GLN A 75 -14.19 11.32 -1.61
CA GLN A 75 -15.25 11.78 -2.50
C GLN A 75 -15.50 10.84 -3.70
N ASN A 76 -14.55 9.94 -3.98
CA ASN A 76 -14.66 8.92 -5.02
C ASN A 76 -14.68 7.49 -4.43
N ARG A 77 -15.22 7.33 -3.21
CA ARG A 77 -15.18 6.07 -2.45
C ARG A 77 -15.95 4.91 -3.08
N THR A 78 -16.99 5.23 -3.85
CA THR A 78 -17.81 4.21 -4.52
C THR A 78 -17.38 3.97 -5.96
N ASP A 79 -16.99 5.05 -6.66
CA ASP A 79 -16.61 5.00 -8.08
C ASP A 79 -15.59 6.12 -8.37
N LEU A 80 -14.59 5.81 -9.18
CA LEU A 80 -13.52 6.75 -9.56
C LEU A 80 -14.01 7.97 -10.34
N LEU A 81 -15.15 7.86 -11.00
CA LEU A 81 -15.72 8.92 -11.87
C LEU A 81 -16.82 9.73 -11.18
N THR A 82 -17.37 9.23 -10.09
CA THR A 82 -18.48 9.84 -9.37
C THR A 82 -17.96 10.57 -8.13
N ILE A 83 -18.26 11.86 -8.04
CA ILE A 83 -17.95 12.66 -6.86
C ILE A 83 -19.17 12.62 -5.93
N GLU A 84 -18.95 12.12 -4.72
CA GLU A 84 -19.97 12.04 -3.69
C GLU A 84 -19.65 13.02 -2.55
N ASP A 85 -20.68 13.63 -1.99
CA ASP A 85 -20.51 14.48 -0.83
C ASP A 85 -20.03 13.68 0.38
N ILE A 86 -19.13 14.29 1.14
CA ILE A 86 -18.67 13.80 2.43
C ILE A 86 -19.26 14.71 3.50
N PRO A 87 -20.13 14.19 4.37
CA PRO A 87 -20.60 15.00 5.50
C PRO A 87 -19.46 15.24 6.49
N ALA A 88 -19.12 16.50 6.72
CA ALA A 88 -18.07 16.86 7.67
C ALA A 88 -18.43 16.40 9.11
N ASN A 89 -17.46 15.82 9.79
CA ASN A 89 -17.58 15.32 11.16
C ASN A 89 -18.58 14.16 11.37
N GLU A 90 -19.01 13.49 10.32
CA GLU A 90 -19.83 12.29 10.39
C GLU A 90 -19.03 11.03 10.08
N TRP A 91 -19.38 9.91 10.73
CA TRP A 91 -18.78 8.62 10.48
C TRP A 91 -19.33 8.00 9.19
N MET A 92 -18.44 7.45 8.37
CA MET A 92 -18.77 6.70 7.17
C MET A 92 -17.98 5.41 7.12
N THR A 93 -18.52 4.39 6.48
CA THR A 93 -17.81 3.16 6.15
C THR A 93 -17.31 3.24 4.71
N ILE A 94 -16.09 2.77 4.50
CA ILE A 94 -15.46 2.72 3.17
C ILE A 94 -14.80 1.36 2.96
N ASP A 95 -14.84 0.88 1.73
CA ASP A 95 -14.06 -0.24 1.25
C ASP A 95 -12.91 0.28 0.43
N PHE A 96 -11.70 0.04 0.91
CA PHE A 96 -10.49 0.54 0.29
C PHE A 96 -9.60 -0.61 -0.17
N THR A 97 -9.71 -0.95 -1.45
CA THR A 97 -8.92 -2.02 -2.06
C THR A 97 -7.56 -1.51 -2.52
N LEU A 98 -6.51 -2.19 -2.07
CA LEU A 98 -5.13 -1.86 -2.42
C LEU A 98 -4.72 -2.49 -3.75
N GLN A 99 -3.58 -2.08 -4.29
CA GLN A 99 -3.03 -2.65 -5.50
C GLN A 99 -2.84 -4.17 -5.37
N PRO A 100 -3.13 -4.96 -6.42
CA PRO A 100 -2.90 -6.40 -6.38
C PRO A 100 -1.43 -6.71 -6.15
N SER A 101 -1.17 -7.71 -5.31
CA SER A 101 0.19 -8.11 -4.95
C SER A 101 0.29 -9.62 -4.79
N ILE A 102 1.49 -10.15 -5.06
CA ILE A 102 1.90 -11.50 -4.71
C ILE A 102 3.10 -11.38 -3.80
N TYR A 103 2.96 -11.85 -2.57
CA TYR A 103 3.99 -11.79 -1.56
C TYR A 103 4.02 -13.04 -0.71
N LYS A 104 5.20 -13.59 -0.49
CA LYS A 104 5.38 -14.75 0.40
C LYS A 104 5.64 -14.26 1.82
N LEU A 105 4.71 -14.56 2.71
CA LEU A 105 4.90 -14.40 4.14
C LEU A 105 5.54 -15.67 4.72
N GLU A 106 6.48 -15.48 5.62
CA GLU A 106 7.11 -16.58 6.35
C GLU A 106 6.54 -16.67 7.77
N LYS A 107 6.67 -17.85 8.36
CA LYS A 107 6.24 -18.05 9.75
C LYS A 107 6.98 -17.09 10.69
N GLY A 108 6.23 -16.28 11.41
CA GLY A 108 6.75 -15.28 12.34
C GLY A 108 6.86 -13.87 11.76
N ASP A 109 6.54 -13.67 10.50
CA ASP A 109 6.43 -12.34 9.93
C ASP A 109 5.28 -11.55 10.58
N THR A 110 5.48 -10.26 10.70
CA THR A 110 4.46 -9.33 11.25
C THR A 110 3.97 -8.43 10.14
N LEU A 111 2.66 -8.44 9.91
CA LEU A 111 2.03 -7.47 9.04
C LEU A 111 1.75 -6.17 9.79
N ARG A 112 2.09 -5.06 9.16
CA ARG A 112 1.77 -3.72 9.63
C ARG A 112 0.94 -3.00 8.58
N VAL A 113 -0.15 -2.37 9.00
CA VAL A 113 -0.92 -1.44 8.17
C VAL A 113 -0.52 -0.03 8.57
N LEU A 114 -0.17 0.78 7.60
CA LEU A 114 0.11 2.20 7.75
C LEU A 114 -0.98 2.98 7.02
N LEU A 115 -1.70 3.83 7.76
CA LEU A 115 -2.69 4.77 7.22
C LEU A 115 -2.15 6.19 7.37
N TYR A 116 -2.25 6.98 6.30
CA TYR A 116 -1.75 8.36 6.30
C TYR A 116 -2.51 9.22 5.29
N THR A 117 -2.42 10.54 5.44
CA THR A 117 -3.14 11.51 4.59
C THR A 117 -2.22 12.29 3.65
N THR A 118 -0.91 12.19 3.85
CA THR A 118 0.08 12.90 3.04
C THR A 118 0.92 11.90 2.28
N ASP A 119 0.65 11.78 0.99
CA ASP A 119 1.43 10.94 0.07
C ASP A 119 2.15 11.85 -0.93
N PHE A 120 3.48 11.93 -0.79
CA PHE A 120 4.30 12.81 -1.64
C PHE A 120 4.50 12.26 -3.05
N GLU A 121 4.30 10.97 -3.24
CA GLU A 121 4.56 10.29 -4.51
C GLU A 121 3.30 10.23 -5.40
N HIS A 122 2.11 10.15 -4.79
CA HIS A 122 0.88 9.78 -5.51
C HIS A 122 -0.24 10.80 -5.38
N THR A 123 -0.11 11.82 -4.52
CA THR A 123 -1.17 12.82 -4.32
C THR A 123 -0.68 14.23 -4.59
N ILE A 124 -1.53 15.02 -5.25
CA ILE A 124 -1.35 16.46 -5.33
C ILE A 124 -1.71 17.04 -3.97
N ARG A 125 -0.79 17.80 -3.38
CA ARG A 125 -1.04 18.46 -2.11
C ARG A 125 -2.11 19.53 -2.30
N ASP A 126 -3.15 19.41 -1.51
CA ASP A 126 -4.09 20.51 -1.27
C ASP A 126 -3.60 21.30 -0.04
N ASN A 127 -3.73 22.63 -0.09
CA ASN A 127 -3.45 23.51 1.04
C ASN A 127 -4.52 23.43 2.16
N SER A 128 -5.43 22.48 2.07
CA SER A 128 -6.49 22.30 3.05
C SER A 128 -6.02 21.47 4.23
N ASN A 129 -6.33 21.94 5.42
CA ASN A 129 -6.13 21.23 6.66
C ASN A 129 -7.41 20.45 7.01
N TYR A 130 -7.39 19.14 6.91
CA TYR A 130 -8.45 18.27 7.44
C TYR A 130 -7.84 17.21 8.34
N ILE A 131 -8.63 16.70 9.25
CA ILE A 131 -8.26 15.62 10.15
C ILE A 131 -9.10 14.39 9.78
N LEU A 132 -8.44 13.29 9.45
CA LEU A 132 -9.10 11.99 9.33
C LEU A 132 -8.97 11.24 10.64
N THR A 133 -10.10 10.76 11.13
CA THR A 133 -10.18 9.88 12.29
C THR A 133 -10.63 8.51 11.82
N VAL A 134 -9.96 7.46 12.29
CA VAL A 134 -10.31 6.06 11.99
C VAL A 134 -10.75 5.38 13.27
N ASP A 135 -11.90 4.72 13.25
CA ASP A 135 -12.39 3.87 14.33
C ASP A 135 -11.83 2.45 14.14
N LEU A 136 -10.78 2.12 14.87
CA LEU A 136 -10.09 0.84 14.74
C LEU A 136 -10.93 -0.35 15.23
N ASP A 137 -11.84 -0.13 16.18
CA ASP A 137 -12.71 -1.18 16.72
C ASP A 137 -13.79 -1.61 15.70
N LYS A 138 -14.10 -0.72 14.74
CA LYS A 138 -15.07 -0.95 13.68
C LYS A 138 -14.41 -1.12 12.31
N SER A 139 -13.11 -1.30 12.28
CA SER A 139 -12.34 -1.47 11.04
C SER A 139 -11.69 -2.84 11.00
N ASN A 140 -11.57 -3.40 9.81
CA ASN A 140 -10.91 -4.68 9.61
C ASN A 140 -10.16 -4.73 8.28
N LEU A 141 -9.37 -5.78 8.12
CA LEU A 141 -8.54 -6.03 6.95
C LEU A 141 -8.86 -7.42 6.39
N GLU A 142 -9.22 -7.47 5.13
CA GLU A 142 -9.36 -8.73 4.39
C GLU A 142 -8.10 -9.00 3.57
N ILE A 143 -7.47 -10.16 3.84
CA ILE A 143 -6.24 -10.60 3.16
C ILE A 143 -6.52 -11.93 2.46
N PRO A 144 -6.46 -12.00 1.13
CA PRO A 144 -6.52 -13.26 0.41
C PRO A 144 -5.22 -14.05 0.62
N ILE A 145 -5.31 -15.17 1.30
CA ILE A 145 -4.17 -16.06 1.58
C ILE A 145 -4.33 -17.34 0.76
N GLU A 146 -3.35 -17.65 -0.07
CA GLU A 146 -3.21 -18.95 -0.68
C GLU A 146 -2.40 -19.85 0.24
N ASN A 147 -3.04 -20.89 0.76
CA ASN A 147 -2.33 -21.93 1.49
C ASN A 147 -1.65 -22.83 0.46
N ASN A 148 -0.35 -22.76 0.32
CA ASN A 148 0.42 -23.80 -0.34
C ASN A 148 0.33 -25.07 0.51
N VAL A 149 -0.71 -25.85 0.29
CA VAL A 149 -0.74 -27.26 0.68
C VAL A 149 0.29 -27.90 -0.23
N GLY A 150 1.42 -28.29 0.34
CA GLY A 150 2.62 -28.68 -0.40
C GLY A 150 2.35 -29.67 -1.53
N LEU A 151 3.04 -29.40 -2.63
CA LEU A 151 3.36 -30.38 -3.66
C LEU A 151 4.43 -31.34 -3.14
#